data_20dcdf222406d99a27a98b04498bdc78
#
_entry.id   20dcdf222406d99a27a98b04498bdc78
#
_cell.length_a   1.000
_cell.length_b   1.000
_cell.length_c   1.000
_cell.angle_alpha   90.00
_cell.angle_beta   90.00
_cell.angle_gamma   90.00
#
_symmetry.space_group_name_H-M   'P 1'
#
loop_
_entity.id
_entity.type
_entity.pdbx_description
1 polymer ?
#
loop_
_entity_poly.entity_id
_entity_poly.type
_entity_poly.pdbx_seq_one_letter_code
_entity_poly.pdbx_strand_id
1 'polypeptide(L)'
;MIIVSACLAGYRCRYDGKIVPDEEIVALVKSGGAIPVCPEMMGGLPCPRVPAERTKDGLRVVTREGNDVTEAFTSGAFEALRMAKLYGCETAILKAKSPSCGCGQIYDGTFSGTLLEGDGVTAELFKENGITVQVKD
;
A
#
# COMPACT_ATOMS: atom_id res chain seq x y z
N MET A 1 10.45 2.50 -15.43
CA MET A 1 9.22 1.83 -14.98
C MET A 1 8.93 2.22 -13.53
N ILE A 2 7.71 2.58 -13.23
CA ILE A 2 7.25 2.99 -11.90
C ILE A 2 6.28 1.94 -11.39
N ILE A 3 6.31 1.65 -10.08
CA ILE A 3 5.31 0.79 -9.46
C ILE A 3 4.28 1.66 -8.71
N VAL A 4 3.00 1.37 -8.87
CA VAL A 4 1.92 2.21 -8.32
C VAL A 4 0.92 1.36 -7.56
N SER A 5 0.27 1.96 -6.56
CA SER A 5 -0.86 1.32 -5.88
C SER A 5 -1.99 1.11 -6.90
N ALA A 6 -2.45 -0.13 -7.04
CA ALA A 6 -3.45 -0.49 -8.04
C ALA A 6 -4.78 0.26 -7.85
N CYS A 7 -5.14 0.62 -6.63
CA CYS A 7 -6.36 1.40 -6.37
C CYS A 7 -6.30 2.79 -7.02
N LEU A 8 -5.11 3.39 -7.12
CA LEU A 8 -4.93 4.66 -7.82
C LEU A 8 -5.14 4.51 -9.33
N ALA A 9 -4.92 3.33 -9.87
CA ALA A 9 -5.16 3.03 -11.28
C ALA A 9 -6.61 2.62 -11.56
N GLY A 10 -7.46 2.61 -10.54
CA GLY A 10 -8.87 2.26 -10.69
C GLY A 10 -9.18 0.78 -10.53
N TYR A 11 -8.21 -0.03 -10.09
CA TYR A 11 -8.45 -1.43 -9.78
C TYR A 11 -9.29 -1.53 -8.50
N ARG A 12 -10.27 -2.45 -8.48
CA ARG A 12 -11.14 -2.64 -7.32
C ARG A 12 -10.42 -3.49 -6.27
N CYS A 13 -9.59 -2.83 -5.48
CA CYS A 13 -8.79 -3.49 -4.45
C CYS A 13 -8.74 -2.73 -3.11
N ARG A 14 -9.49 -1.64 -2.99
CA ARG A 14 -9.59 -0.92 -1.72
C ARG A 14 -10.35 -1.77 -0.70
N TYR A 15 -10.06 -1.53 0.59
CA TYR A 15 -10.74 -2.25 1.68
C TYR A 15 -12.26 -2.09 1.62
N ASP A 16 -12.75 -0.91 1.17
CA ASP A 16 -14.18 -0.61 1.07
C ASP A 16 -14.84 -1.11 -0.23
N GLY A 17 -14.06 -1.67 -1.14
CA GLY A 17 -14.54 -2.16 -2.43
C GLY A 17 -14.88 -1.07 -3.43
N LYS A 18 -14.60 0.19 -3.12
CA LYS A 18 -14.85 1.32 -4.03
C LYS A 18 -13.78 1.43 -5.10
N ILE A 19 -14.14 2.00 -6.23
CA ILE A 19 -13.24 2.31 -7.33
C ILE A 19 -13.01 3.81 -7.35
N VAL A 20 -11.78 4.25 -7.05
CA VAL A 20 -11.44 5.67 -6.93
C VAL A 20 -10.15 5.93 -7.70
N PRO A 21 -10.20 6.01 -9.04
CA PRO A 21 -9.01 6.19 -9.86
C PRO A 21 -8.45 7.62 -9.77
N ASP A 22 -7.14 7.71 -9.92
CA ASP A 22 -6.43 8.96 -10.16
C ASP A 22 -6.10 9.01 -11.65
N GLU A 23 -6.54 10.05 -12.34
CA GLU A 23 -6.42 10.13 -13.79
C GLU A 23 -4.98 10.10 -14.30
N GLU A 24 -4.06 10.72 -13.57
CA GLU A 24 -2.63 10.73 -13.95
C GLU A 24 -2.04 9.33 -13.84
N ILE A 25 -2.40 8.60 -12.80
CA ILE A 25 -1.91 7.22 -12.61
C ILE A 25 -2.51 6.28 -13.65
N VAL A 26 -3.80 6.44 -13.97
CA VAL A 26 -4.44 5.65 -15.03
C VAL A 26 -3.71 5.87 -16.35
N ALA A 27 -3.44 7.12 -16.72
CA ALA A 27 -2.72 7.44 -17.94
C ALA A 27 -1.31 6.84 -17.95
N LEU A 28 -0.62 6.88 -16.84
CA LEU A 28 0.74 6.33 -16.70
C LEU A 28 0.74 4.81 -16.91
N VAL A 29 -0.23 4.10 -16.33
CA VAL A 29 -0.37 2.65 -16.52
C VAL A 29 -0.71 2.33 -17.97
N LYS A 30 -1.66 3.05 -18.57
CA LYS A 30 -2.05 2.84 -19.96
C LYS A 30 -0.90 3.05 -20.96
N SER A 31 0.00 3.98 -20.65
CA SER A 31 1.16 4.26 -21.52
C SER A 31 2.26 3.21 -21.39
N GLY A 32 2.14 2.28 -20.45
CA GLY A 32 3.18 1.29 -20.17
C GLY A 32 4.29 1.81 -19.26
N GLY A 33 4.10 3.00 -18.67
CA GLY A 33 5.09 3.61 -17.78
C GLY A 33 5.04 3.16 -16.33
N ALA A 34 3.97 2.44 -15.95
CA ALA A 34 3.81 1.97 -14.59
C ALA A 34 3.14 0.61 -14.52
N ILE A 35 3.45 -0.14 -13.46
CA ILE A 35 2.78 -1.40 -13.13
C ILE A 35 1.97 -1.21 -11.85
N PRO A 36 0.70 -1.64 -11.83
CA PRO A 36 -0.13 -1.53 -10.63
C PRO A 36 -0.01 -2.77 -9.76
N VAL A 37 0.06 -2.57 -8.45
CA VAL A 37 0.07 -3.65 -7.45
C VAL A 37 -0.84 -3.28 -6.27
N CYS A 38 -1.42 -4.28 -5.64
CA CYS A 38 -2.08 -4.13 -4.35
C CYS A 38 -1.43 -5.09 -3.35
N PRO A 39 -0.51 -4.59 -2.52
CA PRO A 39 0.20 -5.46 -1.59
C PRO A 39 -0.73 -6.24 -0.65
N GLU A 40 -1.84 -5.63 -0.23
CA GLU A 40 -2.79 -6.29 0.67
C GLU A 40 -3.42 -7.51 0.01
N MET A 41 -3.87 -7.39 -1.25
CA MET A 41 -4.42 -8.54 -1.98
C MET A 41 -3.31 -9.55 -2.35
N MET A 42 -2.12 -9.09 -2.64
CA MET A 42 -0.98 -9.97 -2.90
C MET A 42 -0.61 -10.80 -1.67
N GLY A 43 -0.89 -10.29 -0.48
CA GLY A 43 -0.74 -11.01 0.79
C GLY A 43 -1.88 -11.95 1.12
N GLY A 44 -2.91 -12.03 0.26
CA GLY A 44 -4.04 -12.94 0.44
C GLY A 44 -5.28 -12.32 1.08
N LEU A 45 -5.30 -11.01 1.29
CA LEU A 45 -6.49 -10.36 1.86
C LEU A 45 -7.55 -10.13 0.79
N PRO A 46 -8.84 -10.27 1.13
CA PRO A 46 -9.93 -10.10 0.16
C PRO A 46 -10.24 -8.63 -0.12
N CYS A 47 -11.07 -8.40 -1.13
CA CYS A 47 -11.70 -7.11 -1.39
C CYS A 47 -13.21 -7.33 -1.53
N PRO A 48 -14.08 -6.64 -0.75
CA PRO A 48 -13.74 -5.75 0.36
C PRO A 48 -13.20 -6.50 1.59
N ARG A 49 -12.67 -5.76 2.54
CA ARG A 49 -12.11 -6.33 3.77
C ARG A 49 -12.28 -5.38 4.95
N VAL A 50 -12.15 -5.93 6.15
CA VAL A 50 -12.18 -5.14 7.38
C VAL A 50 -10.99 -4.18 7.39
N PRO A 51 -11.18 -2.90 7.77
CA PRO A 51 -10.06 -1.96 7.85
C PRO A 51 -9.04 -2.41 8.89
N ALA A 52 -7.77 -2.15 8.58
CA ALA A 52 -6.64 -2.46 9.44
C ALA A 52 -5.76 -1.21 9.61
N GLU A 53 -5.03 -1.14 10.72
CA GLU A 53 -4.07 -0.09 10.98
C GLU A 53 -2.79 -0.70 11.55
N ARG A 54 -1.66 -0.05 11.27
CA ARG A 54 -0.38 -0.44 11.84
C ARG A 54 -0.30 0.06 13.28
N THR A 55 0.17 -0.76 14.21
CA THR A 55 0.33 -0.35 15.61
C THR A 55 1.39 0.75 15.74
N LYS A 56 1.30 1.57 16.79
CA LYS A 56 2.20 2.71 17.01
C LYS A 56 3.67 2.30 17.07
N ASP A 57 3.95 1.12 17.62
CA ASP A 57 5.31 0.59 17.69
C ASP A 57 5.83 0.07 16.33
N GLY A 58 4.96 0.04 15.32
CA GLY A 58 5.31 -0.41 13.99
C GLY A 58 5.51 -1.91 13.85
N LEU A 59 5.21 -2.70 14.88
CA LEU A 59 5.52 -4.13 14.89
C LEU A 59 4.39 -5.01 14.36
N ARG A 60 3.14 -4.51 14.37
CA ARG A 60 1.97 -5.30 13.96
C ARG A 60 1.00 -4.47 13.14
N VAL A 61 0.18 -5.18 12.36
CA VAL A 61 -0.99 -4.62 11.69
C VAL A 61 -2.19 -5.39 12.21
N VAL A 62 -3.19 -4.66 12.70
CA VAL A 62 -4.35 -5.25 13.39
C VAL A 62 -5.63 -4.70 12.76
N THR A 63 -6.64 -5.57 12.57
CA THR A 63 -7.94 -5.14 12.07
C THR A 63 -8.73 -4.43 13.17
N ARG A 64 -9.78 -3.70 12.76
CA ARG A 64 -10.70 -3.07 13.71
C ARG A 64 -11.32 -4.09 14.66
N GLU A 65 -11.48 -5.34 14.23
CA GLU A 65 -12.03 -6.44 15.02
C GLU A 65 -11.00 -7.09 15.93
N GLY A 66 -9.74 -6.63 15.90
CA GLY A 66 -8.67 -7.14 16.76
C GLY A 66 -7.87 -8.30 16.20
N ASN A 67 -8.09 -8.67 14.93
CA ASN A 67 -7.33 -9.75 14.31
C ASN A 67 -5.97 -9.25 13.81
N ASP A 68 -4.92 -10.01 14.11
CA ASP A 68 -3.58 -9.72 13.64
C ASP A 68 -3.42 -10.15 12.18
N VAL A 69 -3.11 -9.21 11.30
CA VAL A 69 -2.90 -9.45 9.86
C VAL A 69 -1.49 -9.07 9.42
N THR A 70 -0.57 -9.01 10.36
CA THR A 70 0.82 -8.62 10.10
C THR A 70 1.47 -9.51 9.03
N GLU A 71 1.27 -10.82 9.12
CA GLU A 71 1.87 -11.76 8.17
C GLU A 71 1.38 -11.51 6.74
N ALA A 72 0.08 -11.27 6.56
CA ALA A 72 -0.49 -10.96 5.25
C ALA A 72 0.09 -9.65 4.69
N PHE A 73 0.19 -8.62 5.52
CA PHE A 73 0.78 -7.34 5.10
C PHE A 73 2.27 -7.48 4.75
N THR A 74 3.01 -8.22 5.55
CA THR A 74 4.44 -8.45 5.31
C THR A 74 4.67 -9.26 4.04
N SER A 75 3.93 -10.37 3.88
CA SER A 75 4.00 -11.22 2.70
C SER A 75 3.66 -10.43 1.43
N GLY A 76 2.60 -9.63 1.48
CA GLY A 76 2.20 -8.79 0.35
C GLY A 76 3.22 -7.73 -0.01
N ALA A 77 3.85 -7.13 1.01
CA ALA A 77 4.92 -6.14 0.80
C ALA A 77 6.13 -6.78 0.08
N PHE A 78 6.52 -7.98 0.48
CA PHE A 78 7.62 -8.70 -0.19
C PHE A 78 7.26 -9.08 -1.62
N GLU A 79 6.02 -9.48 -1.89
CA GLU A 79 5.58 -9.77 -3.26
C GLU A 79 5.58 -8.51 -4.13
N ALA A 80 5.13 -7.39 -3.60
CA ALA A 80 5.19 -6.11 -4.31
C ALA A 80 6.64 -5.69 -4.59
N LEU A 81 7.54 -5.90 -3.64
CA LEU A 81 8.97 -5.64 -3.83
C LEU A 81 9.55 -6.53 -4.92
N ARG A 82 9.17 -7.81 -4.95
CA ARG A 82 9.60 -8.75 -5.98
C ARG A 82 9.20 -8.27 -7.37
N MET A 83 7.96 -7.78 -7.51
CA MET A 83 7.48 -7.19 -8.76
C MET A 83 8.27 -5.94 -9.13
N ALA A 84 8.52 -5.06 -8.17
CA ALA A 84 9.30 -3.84 -8.41
C ALA A 84 10.71 -4.18 -8.94
N LYS A 85 11.35 -5.15 -8.33
CA LYS A 85 12.70 -5.60 -8.76
C LYS A 85 12.68 -6.25 -10.13
N LEU A 86 11.67 -7.08 -10.41
CA LEU A 86 11.51 -7.76 -11.69
C LEU A 86 11.41 -6.77 -12.85
N TYR A 87 10.67 -5.67 -12.64
CA TYR A 87 10.48 -4.63 -13.66
C TYR A 87 11.50 -3.49 -13.57
N GLY A 88 12.47 -3.57 -12.67
CA GLY A 88 13.50 -2.55 -12.53
C GLY A 88 12.97 -1.21 -12.02
N CYS A 89 11.93 -1.22 -11.20
CA CYS A 89 11.33 0.01 -10.67
C CYS A 89 12.23 0.64 -9.60
N GLU A 90 12.56 1.91 -9.78
CA GLU A 90 13.32 2.69 -8.81
C GLU A 90 12.44 3.71 -8.07
N THR A 91 11.22 3.90 -8.55
CA THR A 91 10.24 4.85 -7.98
C THR A 91 8.89 4.18 -7.82
N ALA A 92 8.22 4.49 -6.72
CA ALA A 92 6.86 4.05 -6.43
C ALA A 92 5.97 5.25 -6.15
N ILE A 93 4.73 5.21 -6.63
CA ILE A 93 3.68 6.17 -6.28
C ILE A 93 2.57 5.37 -5.61
N LEU A 94 2.43 5.54 -4.31
CA LEU A 94 1.58 4.71 -3.48
C LEU A 94 0.42 5.52 -2.86
N LYS A 95 -0.62 4.81 -2.45
CA LYS A 95 -1.81 5.41 -1.82
C LYS A 95 -1.44 5.98 -0.45
N ALA A 96 -1.71 7.26 -0.24
CA ALA A 96 -1.44 7.95 1.01
C ALA A 96 -2.21 7.35 2.19
N LYS A 97 -1.61 7.37 3.37
CA LYS A 97 -2.20 7.03 4.68
C LYS A 97 -2.56 5.56 4.88
N SER A 98 -2.38 4.72 3.88
CA SER A 98 -2.65 3.29 3.97
C SER A 98 -1.68 2.59 4.93
N PRO A 99 -2.10 1.59 5.70
CA PRO A 99 -1.20 0.82 6.56
C PRO A 99 -0.15 0.02 5.76
N SER A 100 -0.38 -0.22 4.49
CA SER A 100 0.58 -0.85 3.59
C SER A 100 1.37 0.17 2.79
N CYS A 101 0.69 1.11 2.14
CA CYS A 101 1.26 1.99 1.12
C CYS A 101 1.58 3.41 1.59
N GLY A 102 1.08 3.84 2.74
CA GLY A 102 1.28 5.19 3.23
C GLY A 102 2.75 5.49 3.50
N CYS A 103 3.15 6.72 3.23
CA CYS A 103 4.52 7.18 3.45
C CYS A 103 4.49 8.55 4.10
N GLY A 104 5.18 8.70 5.21
CA GLY A 104 5.23 9.94 5.98
C GLY A 104 4.11 10.06 7.01
N GLN A 105 2.91 9.67 6.68
CA GLN A 105 1.76 9.66 7.60
C GLN A 105 0.93 8.40 7.42
N ILE A 106 0.57 7.79 8.54
CA ILE A 106 -0.37 6.65 8.59
C ILE A 106 -1.26 6.81 9.82
N TYR A 107 -2.38 6.09 9.85
CA TYR A 107 -3.22 6.05 11.04
C TYR A 107 -2.51 5.30 12.16
N ASP A 108 -2.81 5.70 13.42
CA ASP A 108 -1.99 5.36 14.58
C ASP A 108 -2.30 4.01 15.24
N GLY A 109 -3.23 3.24 14.69
CA GLY A 109 -3.61 1.93 15.24
C GLY A 109 -4.78 1.95 16.21
N THR A 110 -5.34 3.14 16.50
CA THR A 110 -6.46 3.26 17.45
C THR A 110 -7.82 3.32 16.78
N PHE A 111 -7.87 3.38 15.45
CA PHE A 111 -9.10 3.53 14.66
C PHE A 111 -9.90 4.79 15.03
N SER A 112 -9.19 5.84 15.41
CA SER A 112 -9.79 7.12 15.83
C SER A 112 -9.66 8.23 14.79
N GLY A 113 -9.10 7.93 13.61
CA GLY A 113 -8.82 8.94 12.60
C GLY A 113 -7.56 9.76 12.89
N THR A 114 -6.80 9.40 13.91
CA THR A 114 -5.58 10.10 14.30
C THR A 114 -4.41 9.61 13.46
N LEU A 115 -3.69 10.54 12.84
CA LEU A 115 -2.48 10.26 12.05
C LEU A 115 -1.23 10.41 12.92
N LEU A 116 -0.22 9.62 12.60
CA LEU A 116 1.12 9.79 13.15
C LEU A 116 2.13 9.79 12.02
N GLU A 117 3.33 10.30 12.31
CA GLU A 117 4.44 10.24 11.39
C GLU A 117 4.97 8.81 11.32
N GLY A 118 4.94 8.24 10.13
CA GLY A 118 5.37 6.86 9.92
C GLY A 118 5.03 6.36 8.53
N ASP A 119 5.44 5.13 8.25
CA ASP A 119 5.26 4.49 6.95
C ASP A 119 4.41 3.22 7.06
N GLY A 120 3.69 2.92 5.98
CA GLY A 120 3.06 1.62 5.80
C GLY A 120 4.12 0.54 5.58
N VAL A 121 3.72 -0.72 5.74
CA VAL A 121 4.63 -1.87 5.67
C VAL A 121 5.36 -1.94 4.33
N THR A 122 4.64 -1.76 3.22
CA THR A 122 5.22 -1.80 1.87
C THR A 122 6.13 -0.59 1.62
N ALA A 123 5.67 0.61 2.00
CA ALA A 123 6.46 1.83 1.81
C ALA A 123 7.80 1.74 2.55
N GLU A 124 7.77 1.27 3.79
CA GLU A 124 8.98 1.05 4.58
C GLU A 124 9.94 0.08 3.90
N LEU A 125 9.42 -1.08 3.46
CA LEU A 125 10.23 -2.09 2.78
C LEU A 125 10.83 -1.56 1.48
N PHE A 126 10.06 -0.82 0.70
CA PHE A 126 10.54 -0.22 -0.55
C PHE A 126 11.70 0.74 -0.27
N LYS A 127 11.55 1.61 0.71
CA LYS A 127 12.59 2.58 1.08
C LYS A 127 13.87 1.88 1.54
N GLU A 128 13.75 0.82 2.31
CA GLU A 128 14.90 0.00 2.76
C GLU A 128 15.63 -0.65 1.59
N ASN A 129 14.96 -0.82 0.47
CA ASN A 129 15.53 -1.43 -0.75
C ASN A 129 15.85 -0.42 -1.84
N GLY A 130 15.98 0.86 -1.49
CA GLY A 130 16.43 1.90 -2.40
C GLY A 130 15.39 2.42 -3.38
N ILE A 131 14.11 2.09 -3.18
CA ILE A 131 13.03 2.60 -4.02
C ILE A 131 12.53 3.92 -3.42
N THR A 132 12.50 4.97 -4.24
CA THR A 132 11.96 6.27 -3.83
C THR A 132 10.44 6.19 -3.82
N VAL A 133 9.83 6.51 -2.68
CA VAL A 133 8.38 6.43 -2.50
C VAL A 133 7.76 7.83 -2.46
N GLN A 134 6.76 8.04 -3.33
CA GLN A 134 5.90 9.21 -3.33
C GLN A 134 4.48 8.73 -3.03
N VAL A 135 3.65 9.60 -2.46
CA VAL A 135 2.26 9.25 -2.16
C VAL A 135 1.29 10.14 -2.91
N LYS A 136 0.12 9.58 -3.18
CA LYS A 136 -1.05 10.29 -3.72
C LYS A 136 -2.30 9.90 -2.95
N ASP A 137 -3.17 10.86 -2.76
CA ASP A 137 -4.46 10.61 -2.12
C ASP A 137 -5.47 9.95 -3.06
#